data_f322821e0477d94526b759431255c0a1
#
_entry.id   f322821e0477d94526b759431255c0a1
#
_cell.length_a   1.000
_cell.length_b   1.000
_cell.length_c   1.000
_cell.angle_alpha   90.00
_cell.angle_beta   90.00
_cell.angle_gamma   90.00
#
_symmetry.space_group_name_H-M   'P 1'
#
loop_
_entity.id
_entity.type
_entity.pdbx_description
1 polymer ?
#
loop_
_entity_poly.entity_id
_entity_poly.type
_entity_poly.pdbx_seq_one_letter_code
_entity_poly.pdbx_strand_id
1 'polypeptide(L)'
;MEVRDIVQEAGIKTIPKKKKCKKAKRLSEEALKIAEKRREAKGKGEKERYTHLNEEFQRKARRDKKAFLSEQCKVKEENYRMRKTKDLFKKIREAMGTFHAEKGKIKDRNGMDLTEAEDIKKKWKKYTEELYKKELHDPDNHDGTHLEPDILECKVKWALGSITMSRASGGDGIPVELFQILKDDVVKVLHSVCQRIWKTQQWPQDWKRSVFIPIPKKGNTKECSSYPTIALIPNANKVMFKIPK
;
A
#
# COMPACT_ATOMS: atom_id res chain seq x y z
N MET A 1 10.05 -18.31 19.40
CA MET A 1 9.69 -17.98 18.00
C MET A 1 8.19 -17.71 17.99
N GLU A 2 7.77 -16.50 17.66
CA GLU A 2 6.34 -16.15 17.68
C GLU A 2 5.63 -16.80 16.48
N VAL A 3 4.37 -17.18 16.66
CA VAL A 3 3.52 -17.76 15.59
C VAL A 3 3.54 -16.91 14.32
N ARG A 4 3.60 -15.58 14.49
CA ARG A 4 3.76 -14.61 13.40
C ARG A 4 4.99 -14.91 12.52
N ASP A 5 6.13 -15.15 13.13
CA ASP A 5 7.40 -15.35 12.42
C ASP A 5 7.37 -16.66 11.61
N ILE A 6 6.77 -17.70 12.19
CA ILE A 6 6.57 -18.99 11.51
C ILE A 6 5.66 -18.82 10.28
N VAL A 7 4.56 -18.09 10.42
CA VAL A 7 3.61 -17.84 9.32
C VAL A 7 4.24 -16.99 8.22
N GLN A 8 5.01 -15.97 8.58
CA GLN A 8 5.72 -15.13 7.61
C GLN A 8 6.80 -15.92 6.87
N GLU A 9 7.59 -16.73 7.59
CA GLU A 9 8.65 -17.53 7.00
C GLU A 9 8.09 -18.61 6.05
N ALA A 10 7.05 -19.31 6.47
CA ALA A 10 6.32 -20.27 5.63
C ALA A 10 5.74 -19.59 4.39
N GLY A 11 5.14 -18.40 4.54
CA GLY A 11 4.62 -17.63 3.42
C GLY A 11 5.69 -17.19 2.43
N ILE A 12 6.85 -16.75 2.91
CA ILE A 12 7.99 -16.37 2.05
C ILE A 12 8.55 -17.56 1.27
N LYS A 13 8.57 -18.75 1.89
CA LYS A 13 9.09 -19.98 1.28
C LYS A 13 8.12 -20.60 0.26
N THR A 14 6.81 -20.55 0.55
CA THR A 14 5.79 -21.27 -0.25
C THR A 14 5.16 -20.42 -1.35
N ILE A 15 5.05 -19.11 -1.17
CA ILE A 15 4.40 -18.22 -2.14
C ILE A 15 5.42 -17.67 -3.13
N PRO A 16 5.36 -18.05 -4.40
CA PRO A 16 6.30 -17.54 -5.40
C PRO A 16 6.14 -16.04 -5.56
N LYS A 17 7.26 -15.30 -5.49
CA LYS A 17 7.24 -13.85 -5.73
C LYS A 17 6.80 -13.60 -7.17
N LYS A 18 5.74 -12.81 -7.34
CA LYS A 18 5.28 -12.36 -8.65
C LYS A 18 6.43 -11.68 -9.39
N LYS A 19 6.86 -12.25 -10.53
CA LYS A 19 7.87 -11.61 -11.39
C LYS A 19 7.36 -10.22 -11.76
N LYS A 20 8.16 -9.19 -11.49
CA LYS A 20 7.81 -7.82 -11.90
C LYS A 20 7.62 -7.82 -13.41
N CYS A 21 6.43 -7.50 -13.87
CA CYS A 21 6.16 -7.33 -15.29
C CYS A 21 7.13 -6.27 -15.84
N LYS A 22 7.91 -6.62 -16.84
CA LYS A 22 8.80 -5.63 -17.48
C LYS A 22 7.90 -4.50 -17.97
N LYS A 23 8.09 -3.28 -17.44
CA LYS A 23 7.38 -2.10 -17.97
C LYS A 23 7.64 -2.03 -19.46
N ALA A 24 6.58 -1.86 -20.26
CA ALA A 24 6.72 -1.70 -21.70
C ALA A 24 7.79 -0.66 -21.98
N LYS A 25 8.81 -1.02 -22.76
CA LYS A 25 9.91 -0.12 -23.10
C LYS A 25 9.31 1.05 -23.89
N ARG A 26 9.52 2.28 -23.41
CA ARG A 26 9.07 3.50 -24.11
C ARG A 26 9.86 3.78 -25.38
N LEU A 27 11.02 3.19 -25.51
CA LEU A 27 11.94 3.33 -26.63
C LEU A 27 12.11 1.98 -27.33
N SER A 28 12.11 2.00 -28.64
CA SER A 28 12.41 0.83 -29.48
C SER A 28 13.88 0.42 -29.34
N GLU A 29 14.20 -0.80 -29.72
CA GLU A 29 15.57 -1.30 -29.70
C GLU A 29 16.46 -0.50 -30.66
N GLU A 30 15.89 -0.01 -31.77
CA GLU A 30 16.59 0.87 -32.71
C GLU A 30 16.98 2.20 -32.03
N ALA A 31 16.05 2.83 -31.30
CA ALA A 31 16.35 4.05 -30.57
C ALA A 31 17.45 3.83 -29.51
N LEU A 32 17.46 2.67 -28.84
CA LEU A 32 18.51 2.31 -27.89
C LEU A 32 19.88 2.14 -28.57
N LYS A 33 19.92 1.47 -29.72
CA LYS A 33 21.17 1.33 -30.53
C LYS A 33 21.71 2.68 -30.96
N ILE A 34 20.85 3.60 -31.42
CA ILE A 34 21.27 4.98 -31.78
C ILE A 34 21.80 5.72 -30.55
N ALA A 35 21.18 5.54 -29.38
CA ALA A 35 21.64 6.13 -28.13
C ALA A 35 23.04 5.63 -27.71
N GLU A 36 23.34 4.35 -27.92
CA GLU A 36 24.69 3.78 -27.69
C GLU A 36 25.73 4.38 -28.63
N LYS A 37 25.46 4.37 -29.95
CA LYS A 37 26.34 5.00 -30.93
C LYS A 37 26.61 6.49 -30.67
N ARG A 38 25.57 7.20 -30.14
CA ARG A 38 25.71 8.61 -29.74
C ARG A 38 26.63 8.76 -28.54
N ARG A 39 26.58 7.83 -27.57
CA ARG A 39 27.49 7.82 -26.40
C ARG A 39 28.94 7.58 -26.85
N GLU A 40 29.15 6.66 -27.76
CA GLU A 40 30.48 6.37 -28.31
C GLU A 40 31.07 7.57 -29.07
N ALA A 41 30.28 8.22 -29.96
CA ALA A 41 30.70 9.42 -30.68
C ALA A 41 31.06 10.57 -29.71
N LYS A 42 30.28 10.72 -28.63
CA LYS A 42 30.58 11.69 -27.58
C LYS A 42 31.90 11.36 -26.87
N GLY A 43 32.14 10.09 -26.54
CA GLY A 43 33.38 9.65 -25.89
C GLY A 43 34.65 9.84 -26.76
N LYS A 44 34.50 9.74 -28.09
CA LYS A 44 35.57 9.96 -29.07
C LYS A 44 35.75 11.42 -29.49
N GLY A 45 34.91 12.34 -29.01
CA GLY A 45 34.98 13.76 -29.37
C GLY A 45 34.50 14.11 -30.76
N GLU A 46 33.83 13.18 -31.49
CA GLU A 46 33.34 13.34 -32.88
C GLU A 46 32.08 14.22 -32.91
N LYS A 47 32.23 15.54 -32.87
CA LYS A 47 31.13 16.51 -32.72
C LYS A 47 30.08 16.42 -33.84
N GLU A 48 30.46 16.36 -35.11
CA GLU A 48 29.53 16.29 -36.22
C GLU A 48 28.70 15.02 -36.19
N ARG A 49 29.37 13.88 -35.99
CA ARG A 49 28.68 12.58 -35.85
C ARG A 49 27.76 12.54 -34.68
N TYR A 50 28.14 13.12 -33.55
CA TYR A 50 27.28 13.24 -32.37
C TYR A 50 26.02 14.06 -32.68
N THR A 51 26.14 15.20 -33.38
CA THR A 51 25.00 16.05 -33.75
C THR A 51 24.03 15.30 -34.63
N HIS A 52 24.50 14.62 -35.67
CA HIS A 52 23.67 13.81 -36.55
C HIS A 52 22.93 12.68 -35.79
N LEU A 53 23.65 11.90 -34.97
CA LEU A 53 23.06 10.82 -34.19
C LEU A 53 22.09 11.34 -33.12
N ASN A 54 22.30 12.55 -32.62
CA ASN A 54 21.37 13.17 -31.68
C ASN A 54 20.06 13.56 -32.35
N GLU A 55 20.09 14.12 -33.55
CA GLU A 55 18.89 14.44 -34.32
C GLU A 55 18.10 13.18 -34.70
N GLU A 56 18.82 12.14 -35.16
CA GLU A 56 18.22 10.85 -35.49
C GLU A 56 17.54 10.23 -34.25
N PHE A 57 18.23 10.22 -33.11
CA PHE A 57 17.68 9.76 -31.83
C PHE A 57 16.42 10.53 -31.45
N GLN A 58 16.44 11.87 -31.54
CA GLN A 58 15.29 12.70 -31.19
C GLN A 58 14.07 12.40 -32.09
N ARG A 59 14.29 12.24 -33.38
CA ARG A 59 13.23 11.86 -34.35
C ARG A 59 12.63 10.49 -34.00
N LYS A 60 13.48 9.49 -33.74
CA LYS A 60 13.03 8.14 -33.37
C LYS A 60 12.31 8.12 -32.04
N ALA A 61 12.86 8.76 -31.02
CA ALA A 61 12.26 8.84 -29.67
C ALA A 61 10.88 9.52 -29.70
N ARG A 62 10.67 10.56 -30.55
CA ARG A 62 9.35 11.18 -30.73
C ARG A 62 8.35 10.23 -31.36
N ARG A 63 8.76 9.45 -32.36
CA ARG A 63 7.91 8.42 -32.98
C ARG A 63 7.53 7.33 -32.02
N ASP A 64 8.49 6.81 -31.27
CA ASP A 64 8.29 5.77 -30.26
C ASP A 64 7.35 6.28 -29.15
N LYS A 65 7.53 7.52 -28.70
CA LYS A 65 6.64 8.16 -27.73
C LYS A 65 5.21 8.26 -28.26
N LYS A 66 5.04 8.68 -29.52
CA LYS A 66 3.71 8.78 -30.14
C LYS A 66 3.04 7.41 -30.24
N ALA A 67 3.77 6.38 -30.71
CA ALA A 67 3.28 5.02 -30.80
C ALA A 67 2.89 4.45 -29.43
N PHE A 68 3.73 4.64 -28.42
CA PHE A 68 3.44 4.22 -27.04
C PHE A 68 2.18 4.89 -26.49
N LEU A 69 2.03 6.20 -26.67
CA LEU A 69 0.85 6.92 -26.20
C LEU A 69 -0.43 6.48 -26.93
N SER A 70 -0.34 6.25 -28.26
CA SER A 70 -1.46 5.73 -29.04
C SER A 70 -1.91 4.36 -28.54
N GLU A 71 -0.97 3.45 -28.27
CA GLU A 71 -1.28 2.14 -27.72
C GLU A 71 -1.91 2.24 -26.31
N GLN A 72 -1.39 3.13 -25.46
CA GLN A 72 -2.00 3.36 -24.14
C GLN A 72 -3.42 3.92 -24.25
N CYS A 73 -3.71 4.76 -25.25
CA CYS A 73 -5.06 5.26 -25.49
C CYS A 73 -6.01 4.14 -25.92
N LYS A 74 -5.59 3.26 -26.84
CA LYS A 74 -6.38 2.10 -27.25
C LYS A 74 -6.74 1.19 -26.08
N VAL A 75 -5.75 0.85 -25.22
CA VAL A 75 -5.99 0.02 -24.03
C VAL A 75 -6.98 0.68 -23.08
N LYS A 76 -6.91 2.02 -22.90
CA LYS A 76 -7.86 2.75 -22.04
C LYS A 76 -9.26 2.74 -22.64
N GLU A 77 -9.38 2.94 -23.94
CA GLU A 77 -10.66 2.91 -24.65
C GLU A 77 -11.30 1.52 -24.56
N GLU A 78 -10.53 0.45 -24.72
CA GLU A 78 -11.01 -0.91 -24.57
C GLU A 78 -11.48 -1.20 -23.13
N ASN A 79 -10.72 -0.79 -22.10
CA ASN A 79 -11.14 -0.92 -20.71
C ASN A 79 -12.42 -0.13 -20.41
N TYR A 80 -12.59 1.03 -21.03
CA TYR A 80 -13.82 1.82 -20.92
C TYR A 80 -15.00 1.10 -21.55
N ARG A 81 -14.85 0.60 -22.78
CA ARG A 81 -15.90 -0.17 -23.49
C ARG A 81 -16.30 -1.43 -22.72
N MET A 82 -15.31 -2.12 -22.12
CA MET A 82 -15.56 -3.32 -21.30
C MET A 82 -16.03 -3.01 -19.86
N ARG A 83 -16.28 -1.75 -19.51
CA ARG A 83 -16.65 -1.29 -18.16
C ARG A 83 -15.67 -1.73 -17.06
N LYS A 84 -14.41 -1.97 -17.39
CA LYS A 84 -13.34 -2.31 -16.45
C LYS A 84 -12.79 -1.03 -15.78
N THR A 85 -13.63 -0.37 -14.98
CA THR A 85 -13.34 0.94 -14.37
C THR A 85 -12.05 0.94 -13.54
N LYS A 86 -11.80 -0.13 -12.77
CA LYS A 86 -10.59 -0.27 -11.94
C LYS A 86 -9.30 -0.26 -12.79
N ASP A 87 -9.29 -1.00 -13.88
CA ASP A 87 -8.13 -1.09 -14.78
C ASP A 87 -7.97 0.20 -15.58
N LEU A 88 -9.06 0.83 -15.99
CA LEU A 88 -9.07 2.15 -16.62
C LEU A 88 -8.40 3.20 -15.73
N PHE A 89 -8.86 3.35 -14.48
CA PHE A 89 -8.28 4.33 -13.54
C PHE A 89 -6.84 4.00 -13.16
N LYS A 90 -6.47 2.71 -13.11
CA LYS A 90 -5.08 2.31 -12.92
C LYS A 90 -4.20 2.79 -14.07
N LYS A 91 -4.63 2.58 -15.31
CA LYS A 91 -3.91 3.02 -16.52
C LYS A 91 -3.85 4.55 -16.65
N ILE A 92 -4.90 5.26 -16.26
CA ILE A 92 -4.88 6.73 -16.21
C ILE A 92 -3.83 7.21 -15.21
N ARG A 93 -3.80 6.66 -13.99
CA ARG A 93 -2.79 7.02 -12.98
C ARG A 93 -1.37 6.72 -13.42
N GLU A 94 -1.14 5.57 -14.08
CA GLU A 94 0.16 5.22 -14.64
C GLU A 94 0.64 6.23 -15.71
N ALA A 95 -0.28 6.78 -16.51
CA ALA A 95 0.05 7.75 -17.55
C ALA A 95 0.25 9.17 -17.02
N MET A 96 -0.55 9.59 -16.02
CA MET A 96 -0.43 10.91 -15.39
C MET A 96 0.79 11.00 -14.45
N GLY A 97 1.42 9.87 -14.16
CA GLY A 97 2.43 9.77 -13.11
C GLY A 97 1.79 9.63 -11.74
N THR A 98 2.47 8.95 -10.83
CA THR A 98 2.11 8.99 -9.42
C THR A 98 2.39 10.39 -8.90
N PHE A 99 1.39 11.00 -8.29
CA PHE A 99 1.61 12.19 -7.46
C PHE A 99 2.61 11.77 -6.37
N HIS A 100 3.84 12.19 -6.54
CA HIS A 100 4.81 12.16 -5.46
C HIS A 100 4.59 13.46 -4.70
N ALA A 101 3.92 13.37 -3.55
CA ALA A 101 4.01 14.46 -2.58
C ALA A 101 5.51 14.74 -2.42
N GLU A 102 5.94 15.98 -2.59
CA GLU A 102 7.30 16.38 -2.24
C GLU A 102 7.56 15.84 -0.85
N LYS A 103 8.62 15.04 -0.70
CA LYS A 103 8.94 14.34 0.55
C LYS A 103 8.99 15.38 1.66
N GLY A 104 7.95 15.34 2.49
CA GLY A 104 7.46 16.34 3.37
C GLY A 104 8.50 17.10 4.16
N LYS A 105 8.60 18.34 3.85
CA LYS A 105 8.96 19.33 4.84
C LYS A 105 7.69 19.59 5.66
N ILE A 106 7.62 19.03 6.86
CA ILE A 106 6.54 19.28 7.81
C ILE A 106 6.97 20.46 8.66
N LYS A 107 6.09 21.42 8.84
CA LYS A 107 6.35 22.57 9.71
C LYS A 107 6.20 22.22 11.18
N ASP A 108 7.10 22.73 12.01
CA ASP A 108 6.95 22.73 13.46
C ASP A 108 5.87 23.74 13.91
N ARG A 109 5.58 23.79 15.21
CA ARG A 109 4.65 24.78 15.81
C ARG A 109 5.07 26.22 15.55
N ASN A 110 6.37 26.48 15.37
CA ASN A 110 6.95 27.79 15.10
C ASN A 110 7.01 28.12 13.60
N GLY A 111 6.44 27.29 12.73
CA GLY A 111 6.46 27.47 11.27
C GLY A 111 7.77 27.08 10.58
N MET A 112 8.75 26.54 11.33
CA MET A 112 10.03 26.06 10.79
C MET A 112 9.87 24.71 10.09
N ASP A 113 10.52 24.54 8.93
CA ASP A 113 10.51 23.28 8.19
C ASP A 113 11.39 22.24 8.91
N LEU A 114 10.78 21.11 9.32
CA LEU A 114 11.50 19.95 9.86
C LEU A 114 12.10 19.16 8.72
N THR A 115 13.41 18.93 8.78
CA THR A 115 14.17 18.16 7.75
C THR A 115 14.60 16.80 8.26
N GLU A 116 14.82 16.66 9.57
CA GLU A 116 15.27 15.41 10.19
C GLU A 116 14.15 14.39 10.31
N ALA A 117 14.42 13.14 9.87
CA ALA A 117 13.42 12.07 9.84
C ALA A 117 12.87 11.74 11.24
N GLU A 118 13.71 11.80 12.27
CA GLU A 118 13.30 11.51 13.66
C GLU A 118 12.40 12.61 14.23
N ASP A 119 12.63 13.87 13.90
CA ASP A 119 11.78 14.98 14.34
C ASP A 119 10.44 14.97 13.64
N ILE A 120 10.42 14.65 12.35
CA ILE A 120 9.21 14.41 11.59
C ILE A 120 8.39 13.28 12.22
N LYS A 121 9.03 12.17 12.58
CA LYS A 121 8.41 11.01 13.22
C LYS A 121 7.84 11.36 14.60
N LYS A 122 8.59 12.11 15.43
CA LYS A 122 8.11 12.62 16.73
C LYS A 122 6.89 13.52 16.56
N LYS A 123 6.92 14.40 15.56
CA LYS A 123 5.79 15.30 15.26
C LYS A 123 4.54 14.51 14.88
N TRP A 124 4.67 13.50 14.01
CA TRP A 124 3.57 12.63 13.64
C TRP A 124 3.03 11.83 14.83
N LYS A 125 3.91 11.28 15.65
CA LYS A 125 3.52 10.55 16.85
C LYS A 125 2.68 11.44 17.77
N LYS A 126 3.16 12.64 18.08
CA LYS A 126 2.45 13.59 18.93
C LYS A 126 1.10 14.00 18.35
N TYR A 127 1.03 14.29 17.05
CA TYR A 127 -0.21 14.66 16.37
C TYR A 127 -1.25 13.53 16.44
N THR A 128 -0.84 12.29 16.15
CA THR A 128 -1.76 11.14 16.21
C THR A 128 -2.22 10.86 17.64
N GLU A 129 -1.35 10.95 18.64
CA GLU A 129 -1.72 10.82 20.04
C GLU A 129 -2.73 11.88 20.48
N GLU A 130 -2.53 13.14 20.10
CA GLU A 130 -3.47 14.23 20.42
C GLU A 130 -4.82 14.05 19.70
N LEU A 131 -4.81 13.58 18.43
CA LEU A 131 -6.01 13.35 17.64
C LEU A 131 -6.91 12.27 18.26
N TYR A 132 -6.31 11.16 18.67
CA TYR A 132 -7.06 9.99 19.18
C TYR A 132 -7.32 10.05 20.69
N LYS A 133 -6.58 10.85 21.48
CA LYS A 133 -6.90 11.08 22.89
C LYS A 133 -8.25 11.78 23.10
N LYS A 134 -8.69 12.59 22.14
CA LYS A 134 -9.99 13.28 22.23
C LYS A 134 -11.19 12.35 22.04
N GLU A 135 -10.99 11.17 21.44
CA GLU A 135 -12.06 10.19 21.18
C GLU A 135 -12.20 9.15 22.30
N LEU A 136 -11.30 9.16 23.30
CA LEU A 136 -11.39 8.30 24.49
C LEU A 136 -12.30 8.91 25.56
N HIS A 137 -13.49 9.38 25.15
CA HIS A 137 -14.57 9.58 26.11
C HIS A 137 -15.22 8.22 26.38
N ASP A 138 -15.05 7.79 27.63
CA ASP A 138 -15.63 6.65 28.33
C ASP A 138 -16.19 5.52 27.46
N PRO A 139 -15.58 4.33 27.50
CA PRO A 139 -16.34 3.14 27.22
C PRO A 139 -17.42 3.08 28.31
N ASP A 140 -18.68 3.17 27.89
CA ASP A 140 -19.83 2.87 28.73
C ASP A 140 -19.50 1.68 29.65
N ASN A 141 -19.70 1.90 30.93
CA ASN A 141 -19.56 0.93 31.98
C ASN A 141 -20.56 -0.21 31.70
N HIS A 142 -20.21 -1.11 30.79
CA HIS A 142 -20.97 -2.33 30.56
C HIS A 142 -20.78 -3.20 31.81
N ASP A 143 -21.75 -3.08 32.66
CA ASP A 143 -21.96 -3.97 33.80
C ASP A 143 -21.94 -5.43 33.29
N GLY A 144 -20.84 -6.14 33.60
CA GLY A 144 -20.44 -7.41 33.00
C GLY A 144 -21.25 -8.63 33.43
N THR A 145 -22.56 -8.53 33.54
CA THR A 145 -23.45 -9.61 34.01
C THR A 145 -24.21 -10.36 32.92
N HIS A 146 -24.09 -9.96 31.67
CA HIS A 146 -24.61 -10.78 30.57
C HIS A 146 -23.57 -11.83 30.16
N LEU A 147 -23.88 -13.10 30.44
CA LEU A 147 -23.22 -14.27 29.85
C LEU A 147 -23.42 -14.20 28.30
N GLU A 148 -22.54 -13.47 27.66
CA GLU A 148 -22.56 -13.44 26.19
C GLU A 148 -22.20 -14.83 25.65
N PRO A 149 -22.94 -15.33 24.63
CA PRO A 149 -22.73 -16.68 24.11
C PRO A 149 -21.32 -16.84 23.55
N ASP A 150 -20.77 -18.04 23.66
CA ASP A 150 -19.46 -18.40 23.11
C ASP A 150 -19.39 -18.08 21.60
N ILE A 151 -18.22 -17.61 21.16
CA ILE A 151 -17.98 -17.38 19.75
C ILE A 151 -18.00 -18.72 19.00
N LEU A 152 -18.85 -18.84 17.99
CA LEU A 152 -18.94 -20.05 17.17
C LEU A 152 -17.92 -20.02 16.03
N GLU A 153 -17.36 -21.15 15.67
CA GLU A 153 -16.41 -21.27 14.55
C GLU A 153 -17.00 -20.80 13.22
N CYS A 154 -18.29 -21.06 12.97
CA CYS A 154 -18.99 -20.59 11.78
C CYS A 154 -19.04 -19.05 11.68
N LYS A 155 -19.17 -18.34 12.82
CA LYS A 155 -19.12 -16.87 12.87
C LYS A 155 -17.71 -16.35 12.49
N VAL A 156 -16.65 -17.01 12.96
CA VAL A 156 -15.27 -16.70 12.60
C VAL A 156 -15.03 -16.94 11.12
N LYS A 157 -15.50 -18.07 10.58
CA LYS A 157 -15.43 -18.40 9.14
C LYS A 157 -16.14 -17.36 8.29
N TRP A 158 -17.34 -16.95 8.69
CA TRP A 158 -18.09 -15.89 8.03
C TRP A 158 -17.35 -14.54 8.08
N ALA A 159 -16.86 -14.14 9.26
CA ALA A 159 -16.10 -12.90 9.43
C ALA A 159 -14.86 -12.86 8.55
N LEU A 160 -14.10 -13.96 8.48
CA LEU A 160 -12.94 -14.10 7.61
C LEU A 160 -13.31 -13.97 6.14
N GLY A 161 -14.38 -14.64 5.68
CA GLY A 161 -14.88 -14.56 4.31
C GLY A 161 -15.37 -13.16 3.93
N SER A 162 -15.80 -12.36 4.89
CA SER A 162 -16.28 -10.98 4.69
C SER A 162 -15.16 -9.94 4.53
N ILE A 163 -13.90 -10.31 4.77
CA ILE A 163 -12.77 -9.39 4.60
C ILE A 163 -12.40 -9.29 3.12
N THR A 164 -12.38 -8.07 2.61
CA THR A 164 -12.05 -7.77 1.21
C THR A 164 -10.58 -8.07 0.92
N MET A 165 -10.33 -8.81 -0.16
CA MET A 165 -8.99 -9.11 -0.66
C MET A 165 -8.25 -7.87 -1.18
N SER A 166 -6.94 -8.02 -1.40
CA SER A 166 -6.05 -6.98 -1.97
C SER A 166 -6.02 -5.70 -1.14
N ARG A 167 -6.19 -5.83 0.18
CA ARG A 167 -6.04 -4.76 1.15
C ARG A 167 -4.67 -4.83 1.81
N ALA A 168 -4.17 -3.68 2.26
CA ALA A 168 -2.92 -3.62 3.01
C ALA A 168 -3.05 -4.42 4.32
N SER A 169 -2.01 -5.18 4.64
CA SER A 169 -1.84 -5.84 5.94
C SER A 169 -1.60 -4.82 7.05
N GLY A 170 -1.83 -5.22 8.29
CA GLY A 170 -1.45 -4.44 9.47
C GLY A 170 0.05 -4.47 9.73
N GLY A 171 0.45 -4.10 10.96
CA GLY A 171 1.84 -4.09 11.39
C GLY A 171 2.50 -5.48 11.44
N ASP A 172 1.69 -6.54 11.44
CA ASP A 172 2.11 -7.94 11.35
C ASP A 172 2.58 -8.36 9.95
N GLY A 173 2.26 -7.57 8.92
CA GLY A 173 2.61 -7.87 7.53
C GLY A 173 1.88 -9.09 6.93
N ILE A 174 0.88 -9.66 7.61
CA ILE A 174 0.16 -10.86 7.14
C ILE A 174 -1.00 -10.45 6.23
N PRO A 175 -0.95 -10.77 4.91
CA PRO A 175 -2.05 -10.44 4.01
C PRO A 175 -3.25 -11.37 4.24
N VAL A 176 -4.46 -10.86 3.97
CA VAL A 176 -5.70 -11.65 4.12
C VAL A 176 -5.74 -12.87 3.22
N GLU A 177 -5.09 -12.80 2.06
CA GLU A 177 -4.97 -13.88 1.09
C GLU A 177 -4.32 -15.13 1.69
N LEU A 178 -3.37 -14.96 2.63
CA LEU A 178 -2.74 -16.08 3.32
C LEU A 178 -3.75 -16.82 4.19
N PHE A 179 -4.63 -16.11 4.88
CA PHE A 179 -5.71 -16.73 5.68
C PHE A 179 -6.68 -17.55 4.81
N GLN A 180 -6.93 -17.07 3.59
CA GLN A 180 -7.82 -17.79 2.66
C GLN A 180 -7.17 -19.04 2.06
N ILE A 181 -5.84 -19.06 1.88
CA ILE A 181 -5.10 -20.26 1.43
C ILE A 181 -5.12 -21.35 2.49
N LEU A 182 -4.94 -20.97 3.75
CA LEU A 182 -4.88 -21.90 4.88
C LEU A 182 -6.27 -22.38 5.37
N LYS A 183 -7.35 -21.75 4.87
CA LYS A 183 -8.76 -22.12 5.09
C LYS A 183 -9.09 -22.57 6.53
N ASP A 184 -9.48 -23.83 6.71
CA ASP A 184 -10.05 -24.36 7.94
C ASP A 184 -9.03 -24.38 9.11
N ASP A 185 -7.74 -24.56 8.86
CA ASP A 185 -6.72 -24.54 9.90
C ASP A 185 -6.58 -23.15 10.52
N VAL A 186 -6.62 -22.10 9.71
CA VAL A 186 -6.63 -20.71 10.20
C VAL A 186 -7.91 -20.40 10.97
N VAL A 187 -9.06 -20.90 10.51
CA VAL A 187 -10.33 -20.68 11.21
C VAL A 187 -10.27 -21.25 12.62
N LYS A 188 -9.74 -22.45 12.81
CA LYS A 188 -9.58 -23.07 14.14
C LYS A 188 -8.65 -22.27 15.06
N VAL A 189 -7.50 -21.80 14.52
CA VAL A 189 -6.55 -20.98 15.28
C VAL A 189 -7.18 -19.63 15.67
N LEU A 190 -7.81 -18.93 14.71
CA LEU A 190 -8.49 -17.67 14.95
C LEU A 190 -9.64 -17.83 15.94
N HIS A 191 -10.42 -18.90 15.83
CA HIS A 191 -11.51 -19.21 16.76
C HIS A 191 -10.98 -19.37 18.19
N SER A 192 -9.92 -20.14 18.39
CA SER A 192 -9.29 -20.32 19.70
C SER A 192 -8.79 -18.97 20.29
N VAL A 193 -8.14 -18.14 19.46
CA VAL A 193 -7.67 -16.81 19.87
C VAL A 193 -8.83 -15.88 20.19
N CYS A 194 -9.86 -15.85 19.35
CA CYS A 194 -11.05 -15.01 19.57
C CYS A 194 -11.81 -15.43 20.82
N GLN A 195 -11.98 -16.72 21.08
CA GLN A 195 -12.60 -17.22 22.32
C GLN A 195 -11.78 -16.83 23.56
N ARG A 196 -10.45 -16.93 23.49
CA ARG A 196 -9.58 -16.52 24.60
C ARG A 196 -9.73 -15.02 24.88
N ILE A 197 -9.71 -14.18 23.85
CA ILE A 197 -9.94 -12.72 24.00
C ILE A 197 -11.31 -12.47 24.62
N TRP A 198 -12.35 -13.16 24.13
CA TRP A 198 -13.73 -13.03 24.63
C TRP A 198 -13.86 -13.35 26.12
N LYS A 199 -13.28 -14.46 26.55
CA LYS A 199 -13.32 -14.91 27.96
C LYS A 199 -12.43 -14.11 28.89
N THR A 200 -11.24 -13.69 28.42
CA THR A 200 -10.25 -13.03 29.30
C THR A 200 -10.25 -11.51 29.16
N GLN A 201 -10.91 -10.95 28.14
CA GLN A 201 -10.84 -9.54 27.77
C GLN A 201 -9.39 -9.04 27.52
N GLN A 202 -8.45 -9.98 27.34
CA GLN A 202 -7.05 -9.68 27.11
C GLN A 202 -6.70 -9.80 25.62
N TRP A 203 -6.35 -8.68 25.03
CA TRP A 203 -5.94 -8.61 23.63
C TRP A 203 -4.45 -8.90 23.48
N PRO A 204 -4.02 -9.67 22.46
CA PRO A 204 -2.61 -9.80 22.12
C PRO A 204 -1.96 -8.43 21.87
N GLN A 205 -0.71 -8.26 22.34
CA GLN A 205 -0.02 -6.97 22.24
C GLN A 205 0.14 -6.50 20.80
N ASP A 206 0.39 -7.43 19.86
CA ASP A 206 0.51 -7.10 18.45
C ASP A 206 -0.83 -6.64 17.82
N TRP A 207 -1.97 -7.08 18.36
CA TRP A 207 -3.29 -6.65 17.90
C TRP A 207 -3.67 -5.25 18.40
N LYS A 208 -3.05 -4.80 19.50
CA LYS A 208 -3.22 -3.44 20.03
C LYS A 208 -2.46 -2.37 19.23
N ARG A 209 -1.57 -2.78 18.31
CA ARG A 209 -0.75 -1.87 17.53
C ARG A 209 -1.37 -1.61 16.17
N SER A 210 -1.54 -0.34 15.83
CA SER A 210 -1.96 0.12 14.50
C SER A 210 -0.83 0.87 13.82
N VAL A 211 -0.72 0.69 12.51
CA VAL A 211 0.20 1.49 11.67
C VAL A 211 -0.61 2.59 11.02
N PHE A 212 -0.30 3.85 11.33
CA PHE A 212 -0.96 5.00 10.73
C PHE A 212 -0.25 5.43 9.44
N ILE A 213 -1.00 5.52 8.36
CA ILE A 213 -0.50 6.02 7.08
C ILE A 213 -1.13 7.38 6.80
N PRO A 214 -0.33 8.46 6.81
CA PRO A 214 -0.81 9.78 6.42
C PRO A 214 -1.01 9.85 4.91
N ILE A 215 -2.18 10.30 4.45
CA ILE A 215 -2.51 10.48 3.04
C ILE A 215 -2.54 11.96 2.72
N PRO A 216 -1.67 12.46 1.82
CA PRO A 216 -1.68 13.88 1.48
C PRO A 216 -2.97 14.27 0.77
N LYS A 217 -3.67 15.28 1.28
CA LYS A 217 -4.72 16.00 0.54
C LYS A 217 -4.09 16.96 -0.47
N LYS A 218 -4.84 17.29 -1.50
CA LYS A 218 -4.46 18.41 -2.39
C LYS A 218 -4.45 19.71 -1.56
N GLY A 219 -3.35 20.45 -1.59
CA GLY A 219 -3.20 21.70 -0.85
C GLY A 219 -1.89 21.81 -0.08
N ASN A 220 -1.92 22.44 1.09
CA ASN A 220 -0.73 22.63 1.93
C ASN A 220 -0.24 21.30 2.52
N THR A 221 0.84 20.76 1.98
CA THR A 221 1.46 19.49 2.41
C THR A 221 2.42 19.68 3.59
N LYS A 222 2.51 20.88 4.17
CA LYS A 222 3.46 21.17 5.26
C LYS A 222 2.88 21.00 6.66
N GLU A 223 1.57 20.76 6.78
CA GLU A 223 0.89 20.58 8.07
C GLU A 223 0.33 19.18 8.24
N CYS A 224 0.47 18.60 9.44
CA CYS A 224 -0.08 17.27 9.74
C CYS A 224 -1.61 17.22 9.59
N SER A 225 -2.31 18.31 9.88
CA SER A 225 -3.77 18.46 9.72
C SER A 225 -4.24 18.28 8.27
N SER A 226 -3.37 18.53 7.29
CA SER A 226 -3.66 18.32 5.86
C SER A 226 -3.57 16.85 5.43
N TYR A 227 -3.28 15.94 6.35
CA TYR A 227 -3.14 14.52 6.07
C TYR A 227 -4.15 13.70 6.87
N PRO A 228 -5.28 13.29 6.29
CA PRO A 228 -6.08 12.24 6.90
C PRO A 228 -5.24 10.98 7.08
N THR A 229 -5.36 10.35 8.22
CA THR A 229 -4.65 9.13 8.56
C THR A 229 -5.53 7.90 8.35
N ILE A 230 -4.96 6.83 7.77
CA ILE A 230 -5.59 5.52 7.73
C ILE A 230 -4.88 4.62 8.73
N ALA A 231 -5.63 4.04 9.67
CA ALA A 231 -5.11 3.04 10.58
C ALA A 231 -5.12 1.66 9.91
N LEU A 232 -3.97 1.05 9.80
CA LEU A 232 -3.83 -0.34 9.38
C LEU A 232 -3.70 -1.23 10.61
N ILE A 233 -4.72 -2.04 10.85
CA ILE A 233 -4.75 -3.04 11.93
C ILE A 233 -4.51 -4.44 11.35
N PRO A 234 -3.99 -5.41 12.14
CA PRO A 234 -3.82 -6.79 11.73
C PRO A 234 -5.11 -7.40 11.17
N ASN A 235 -5.00 -8.23 10.14
CA ASN A 235 -6.19 -8.85 9.54
C ASN A 235 -6.90 -9.78 10.50
N ALA A 236 -6.19 -10.47 11.38
CA ALA A 236 -6.77 -11.28 12.46
C ALA A 236 -7.62 -10.43 13.41
N ASN A 237 -7.18 -9.21 13.74
CA ASN A 237 -7.94 -8.27 14.53
C ASN A 237 -9.23 -7.82 13.83
N LYS A 238 -9.17 -7.58 12.50
CA LYS A 238 -10.37 -7.27 11.69
C LYS A 238 -11.41 -8.39 11.73
N VAL A 239 -10.97 -9.67 11.78
CA VAL A 239 -11.88 -10.82 11.94
C VAL A 239 -12.65 -10.68 13.24
N MET A 240 -11.96 -10.46 14.36
CA MET A 240 -12.59 -10.31 15.68
C MET A 240 -13.64 -9.19 15.69
N PHE A 241 -13.36 -8.03 15.12
CA PHE A 241 -14.33 -6.92 15.03
C PHE A 241 -15.53 -7.20 14.12
N LYS A 242 -15.43 -8.17 13.23
CA LYS A 242 -16.50 -8.53 12.31
C LYS A 242 -17.35 -9.70 12.77
N ILE A 243 -16.99 -10.34 13.87
CA ILE A 243 -17.81 -11.41 14.45
C ILE A 243 -19.15 -10.81 14.89
N PRO A 244 -20.29 -11.29 14.35
CA PRO A 244 -21.61 -10.82 14.77
C PRO A 244 -21.84 -11.14 16.26
N LYS A 245 -22.34 -10.17 16.98
CA LYS A 245 -22.77 -10.35 18.37
C LYS A 245 -23.96 -11.28 18.47
#